data_8c89534a827346848e656bded94c4417
#
_entry.id   8c89534a827346848e656bded94c4417
#
_cell.length_a   1.000
_cell.length_b   1.000
_cell.length_c   1.000
_cell.angle_alpha   90.00
_cell.angle_beta   90.00
_cell.angle_gamma   90.00
#
_symmetry.space_group_name_H-M   'P 1'
#
loop_
_entity.id
_entity.type
_entity.pdbx_description
1 polymer ?
#
loop_
_entity_poly.entity_id
_entity_poly.type
_entity_poly.pdbx_seq_one_letter_code
_entity_poly.pdbx_strand_id
1 'polypeptide(L)'
;MSLVSGISLKELANQIGADLEGDPDKEVLGLNTLDAASHDEVAFIARESFLSFLSSTKAGALICSNDLSKDYSGNKLIGNDPYLLYARCTKIFKELSNSTIDIGISKLAHIGNKASISNKSSIANFVNISDGVVIEDDVIIGSGVFIGENSVIRNGSKIYANVSIYDSVEIGKNCIIHSGAVIGSDGLGFAKEKGKWVKIEHLGKVIIGDKVEIGSNTSIDRGSVGNTLIEDHVKIDNLVHLAHNVKIGSGTAIAANSAVAGSSSIGKNCTLAGCCAVVDNIEVADEVHITAMSLITKSIKEKGVYSSGTPFMKNKDWKKNAVSFKRLHKLIASK
;
A
#
# COMPACT_ATOMS: atom_id res chain seq x y z
N MET A 1 29.88 -7.15 3.17
CA MET A 1 28.96 -6.79 4.27
C MET A 1 29.27 -5.35 4.63
N SER A 2 28.43 -4.39 4.28
CA SER A 2 28.52 -3.04 4.81
C SER A 2 28.23 -3.15 6.32
N LEU A 3 29.14 -2.64 7.15
CA LEU A 3 28.93 -2.51 8.59
C LEU A 3 27.67 -1.63 8.76
N VAL A 4 26.57 -2.23 9.21
CA VAL A 4 25.40 -1.46 9.63
C VAL A 4 25.86 -0.66 10.86
N SER A 5 25.80 0.66 10.79
CA SER A 5 26.10 1.51 11.94
C SER A 5 25.04 1.24 13.01
N GLY A 6 25.50 0.86 14.22
CA GLY A 6 24.60 0.70 15.36
C GLY A 6 23.95 2.03 15.75
N ILE A 7 22.83 1.93 16.45
CA ILE A 7 22.15 3.07 17.09
C ILE A 7 22.00 2.78 18.58
N SER A 8 22.29 3.74 19.46
CA SER A 8 22.07 3.56 20.90
C SER A 8 20.57 3.52 21.23
N LEU A 9 20.19 2.78 22.29
CA LEU A 9 18.79 2.71 22.72
C LEU A 9 18.23 4.08 23.11
N LYS A 10 19.05 4.96 23.64
CA LYS A 10 18.68 6.34 23.96
C LYS A 10 18.27 7.12 22.71
N GLU A 11 19.09 7.03 21.66
CA GLU A 11 18.82 7.72 20.40
C GLU A 11 17.60 7.11 19.68
N LEU A 12 17.51 5.78 19.64
CA LEU A 12 16.39 5.06 19.07
C LEU A 12 15.09 5.42 19.77
N ALA A 13 15.05 5.40 21.11
CA ALA A 13 13.89 5.78 21.91
C ALA A 13 13.40 7.19 21.59
N ASN A 14 14.32 8.15 21.53
CA ASN A 14 13.99 9.54 21.16
C ASN A 14 13.38 9.63 19.75
N GLN A 15 13.97 8.95 18.77
CA GLN A 15 13.50 9.02 17.37
C GLN A 15 12.15 8.36 17.16
N ILE A 16 11.86 7.24 17.85
CA ILE A 16 10.57 6.55 17.73
C ILE A 16 9.50 7.14 18.66
N GLY A 17 9.89 7.93 19.67
CA GLY A 17 9.00 8.50 20.67
C GLY A 17 8.57 7.48 21.73
N ALA A 18 9.51 6.68 22.24
CA ALA A 18 9.32 5.69 23.28
C ALA A 18 10.00 6.12 24.58
N ASP A 19 9.47 5.66 25.73
CA ASP A 19 10.14 5.72 27.02
C ASP A 19 11.15 4.57 27.11
N LEU A 20 12.39 4.87 27.54
CA LEU A 20 13.44 3.87 27.70
C LEU A 20 13.54 3.42 29.15
N GLU A 21 13.42 2.12 29.38
CA GLU A 21 13.84 1.45 30.61
C GLU A 21 15.01 0.52 30.32
N GLY A 22 16.16 0.73 30.98
CA GLY A 22 17.37 -0.09 30.84
C GLY A 22 18.60 0.73 30.46
N ASP A 23 19.57 0.10 29.80
CA ASP A 23 20.87 0.70 29.43
C ASP A 23 20.73 1.66 28.23
N PRO A 24 20.92 2.98 28.44
CA PRO A 24 20.79 3.97 27.35
C PRO A 24 21.89 3.89 26.31
N ASP A 25 23.05 3.37 26.67
CA ASP A 25 24.24 3.32 25.81
C ASP A 25 24.36 1.98 25.05
N LYS A 26 23.46 1.02 25.33
CA LYS A 26 23.38 -0.23 24.57
C LYS A 26 23.12 0.07 23.09
N GLU A 27 24.00 -0.41 22.22
CA GLU A 27 23.85 -0.34 20.77
C GLU A 27 23.04 -1.53 20.24
N VAL A 28 22.21 -1.25 19.23
CA VAL A 28 21.45 -2.24 18.46
C VAL A 28 21.67 -2.02 16.96
N LEU A 29 21.69 -3.13 16.21
CA LEU A 29 22.08 -3.15 14.79
C LEU A 29 20.87 -3.44 13.86
N GLY A 30 19.75 -3.88 14.42
CA GLY A 30 18.62 -4.32 13.60
C GLY A 30 17.36 -4.66 14.39
N LEU A 31 16.41 -5.22 13.66
CA LEU A 31 15.12 -5.71 14.16
C LEU A 31 14.97 -7.18 13.80
N ASN A 32 14.38 -7.96 14.73
CA ASN A 32 14.03 -9.35 14.47
C ASN A 32 12.77 -9.76 15.23
N THR A 33 12.28 -10.99 14.98
CA THR A 33 11.16 -11.57 15.73
C THR A 33 11.59 -11.94 17.15
N LEU A 34 10.63 -12.06 18.07
CA LEU A 34 10.89 -12.36 19.49
C LEU A 34 11.71 -13.65 19.70
N ASP A 35 11.46 -14.65 18.89
CA ASP A 35 12.10 -15.96 18.96
C ASP A 35 13.48 -16.02 18.31
N ALA A 36 13.76 -15.15 17.36
CA ALA A 36 15.00 -15.15 16.57
C ALA A 36 15.97 -14.00 16.91
N ALA A 37 15.51 -12.98 17.64
CA ALA A 37 16.32 -11.82 17.96
C ALA A 37 17.56 -12.17 18.78
N SER A 38 18.69 -11.58 18.38
CA SER A 38 19.96 -11.61 19.12
C SER A 38 20.08 -10.43 20.08
N HIS A 39 21.14 -10.45 20.90
CA HIS A 39 21.42 -9.38 21.85
C HIS A 39 21.73 -8.01 21.22
N ASP A 40 21.96 -7.96 19.92
CA ASP A 40 22.19 -6.72 19.17
C ASP A 40 20.98 -6.33 18.31
N GLU A 41 19.82 -6.95 18.53
CA GLU A 41 18.60 -6.67 17.79
C GLU A 41 17.45 -6.27 18.70
N VAL A 42 16.55 -5.46 18.17
CA VAL A 42 15.29 -5.07 18.82
C VAL A 42 14.19 -6.04 18.38
N ALA A 43 13.37 -6.50 19.32
CA ALA A 43 12.13 -7.20 19.01
C ALA A 43 10.92 -6.38 19.46
N PHE A 44 9.72 -6.78 19.06
CA PHE A 44 8.50 -6.11 19.53
C PHE A 44 7.41 -7.10 19.94
N ILE A 45 6.55 -6.68 20.87
CA ILE A 45 5.37 -7.40 21.29
C ILE A 45 4.18 -6.44 21.33
N ALA A 46 3.08 -6.81 20.65
CA ALA A 46 1.85 -6.03 20.61
C ALA A 46 0.61 -6.85 21.01
N ARG A 47 0.76 -8.15 21.34
CA ARG A 47 -0.36 -9.04 21.69
C ARG A 47 0.05 -10.02 22.77
N GLU A 48 -0.86 -10.30 23.70
CA GLU A 48 -0.67 -11.26 24.81
C GLU A 48 -0.32 -12.68 24.33
N SER A 49 -0.80 -13.09 23.16
CA SER A 49 -0.48 -14.42 22.58
C SER A 49 1.01 -14.70 22.39
N PHE A 50 1.85 -13.66 22.41
CA PHE A 50 3.30 -13.78 22.28
C PHE A 50 4.06 -13.70 23.61
N LEU A 51 3.39 -13.55 24.76
CA LEU A 51 4.02 -13.46 26.08
C LEU A 51 4.89 -14.69 26.40
N SER A 52 4.51 -15.87 25.94
CA SER A 52 5.29 -17.09 26.14
C SER A 52 6.71 -17.04 25.57
N PHE A 53 6.97 -16.18 24.60
CA PHE A 53 8.31 -16.00 24.01
C PHE A 53 9.20 -15.08 24.81
N LEU A 54 8.66 -14.29 25.77
CA LEU A 54 9.45 -13.34 26.55
C LEU A 54 10.51 -14.00 27.42
N SER A 55 10.24 -15.20 27.95
CA SER A 55 11.18 -15.94 28.79
C SER A 55 12.38 -16.52 28.01
N SER A 56 12.26 -16.66 26.70
CA SER A 56 13.29 -17.28 25.84
C SER A 56 13.96 -16.31 24.88
N THR A 57 13.42 -15.10 24.70
CA THR A 57 14.00 -14.13 23.77
C THR A 57 15.40 -13.68 24.23
N LYS A 58 16.28 -13.48 23.27
CA LYS A 58 17.64 -12.92 23.47
C LYS A 58 17.74 -11.50 22.96
N ALA A 59 16.61 -10.85 22.67
CA ALA A 59 16.57 -9.50 22.14
C ALA A 59 17.34 -8.51 23.02
N GLY A 60 18.15 -7.65 22.41
CA GLY A 60 18.87 -6.59 23.09
C GLY A 60 17.97 -5.52 23.69
N ALA A 61 16.79 -5.30 23.07
CA ALA A 61 15.70 -4.48 23.61
C ALA A 61 14.34 -4.93 23.09
N LEU A 62 13.27 -4.63 23.82
CA LEU A 62 11.90 -4.99 23.51
C LEU A 62 11.03 -3.74 23.34
N ILE A 63 10.37 -3.58 22.19
CA ILE A 63 9.29 -2.60 22.01
C ILE A 63 8.01 -3.21 22.57
N CYS A 64 7.36 -2.54 23.51
CA CYS A 64 6.15 -3.05 24.19
C CYS A 64 5.27 -1.93 24.75
N SER A 65 4.04 -2.28 25.19
CA SER A 65 3.24 -1.42 26.06
C SER A 65 3.61 -1.65 27.53
N ASN A 66 3.21 -0.74 28.42
CA ASN A 66 3.40 -0.88 29.86
C ASN A 66 2.85 -2.21 30.41
N ASP A 67 1.68 -2.64 29.91
CA ASP A 67 1.04 -3.87 30.39
C ASP A 67 1.79 -5.14 29.97
N LEU A 68 2.34 -5.15 28.74
CA LEU A 68 3.07 -6.30 28.20
C LEU A 68 4.54 -6.35 28.66
N SER A 69 5.04 -5.30 29.33
CA SER A 69 6.44 -5.18 29.75
C SER A 69 6.72 -5.76 31.15
N LYS A 70 5.69 -6.09 31.91
CA LYS A 70 5.79 -6.42 33.36
C LYS A 70 6.67 -7.64 33.65
N ASP A 71 6.65 -8.62 32.75
CA ASP A 71 7.35 -9.89 32.94
C ASP A 71 8.70 -9.94 32.19
N TYR A 72 9.16 -8.79 31.66
CA TYR A 72 10.43 -8.71 30.95
C TYR A 72 11.42 -7.81 31.68
N SER A 73 12.58 -8.36 32.03
CA SER A 73 13.62 -7.67 32.83
C SER A 73 14.72 -7.02 32.01
N GLY A 74 14.72 -7.19 30.66
CA GLY A 74 15.70 -6.58 29.76
C GLY A 74 15.39 -5.12 29.42
N ASN A 75 16.15 -4.56 28.47
CA ASN A 75 15.91 -3.19 28.00
C ASN A 75 14.57 -3.07 27.28
N LYS A 76 13.82 -1.99 27.53
CA LYS A 76 12.49 -1.78 27.01
C LYS A 76 12.35 -0.41 26.35
N LEU A 77 11.64 -0.39 25.24
CA LEU A 77 11.19 0.80 24.52
C LEU A 77 9.65 0.83 24.65
N ILE A 78 9.14 1.63 25.57
CA ILE A 78 7.74 1.57 26.00
C ILE A 78 6.91 2.68 25.34
N GLY A 79 5.71 2.33 24.91
CA GLY A 79 4.73 3.31 24.45
C GLY A 79 3.32 2.74 24.35
N ASN A 80 2.34 3.62 24.17
CA ASN A 80 0.93 3.25 24.15
C ASN A 80 0.54 2.39 22.93
N ASP A 81 1.26 2.56 21.82
CA ASP A 81 1.07 1.77 20.59
C ASP A 81 2.39 1.13 20.15
N PRO A 82 2.69 -0.09 20.62
CA PRO A 82 3.92 -0.80 20.25
C PRO A 82 4.04 -1.05 18.74
N TYR A 83 2.92 -1.18 18.02
CA TYR A 83 2.93 -1.41 16.59
C TYR A 83 3.37 -0.15 15.82
N LEU A 84 2.94 1.02 16.27
CA LEU A 84 3.40 2.30 15.74
C LEU A 84 4.89 2.52 16.02
N LEU A 85 5.36 2.21 17.24
CA LEU A 85 6.78 2.30 17.59
C LEU A 85 7.61 1.36 16.71
N TYR A 86 7.16 0.13 16.51
CA TYR A 86 7.78 -0.82 15.60
C TYR A 86 7.87 -0.27 14.17
N ALA A 87 6.79 0.30 13.63
CA ALA A 87 6.78 0.89 12.31
C ALA A 87 7.80 2.02 12.15
N ARG A 88 7.94 2.89 13.16
CA ARG A 88 8.97 3.95 13.19
C ARG A 88 10.38 3.35 13.25
N CYS A 89 10.57 2.33 14.07
CA CYS A 89 11.83 1.64 14.23
C CYS A 89 12.29 0.97 12.92
N THR A 90 11.38 0.30 12.18
CA THR A 90 11.72 -0.27 10.87
C THR A 90 12.21 0.77 9.86
N LYS A 91 11.65 1.98 9.90
CA LYS A 91 12.09 3.08 9.05
C LYS A 91 13.53 3.48 9.36
N ILE A 92 13.88 3.64 10.64
CA ILE A 92 15.24 4.01 11.08
C ILE A 92 16.26 2.98 10.60
N PHE A 93 16.03 1.69 10.87
CA PHE A 93 16.96 0.65 10.42
C PHE A 93 17.06 0.53 8.91
N LYS A 94 15.99 0.81 8.19
CA LYS A 94 16.02 0.89 6.72
C LYS A 94 16.91 2.05 6.25
N GLU A 95 16.84 3.20 6.90
CA GLU A 95 17.69 4.36 6.60
C GLU A 95 19.16 4.09 6.93
N LEU A 96 19.46 3.46 8.06
CA LEU A 96 20.82 3.05 8.44
C LEU A 96 21.41 1.98 7.50
N SER A 97 20.58 1.14 6.90
CA SER A 97 21.02 0.08 5.98
C SER A 97 21.10 0.52 4.51
N ASN A 98 20.55 1.69 4.16
CA ASN A 98 20.57 2.13 2.78
C ASN A 98 21.99 2.52 2.36
N SER A 99 22.47 1.87 1.30
CA SER A 99 23.57 2.37 0.50
C SER A 99 23.19 3.71 -0.12
N THR A 100 24.15 4.61 -0.25
CA THR A 100 23.98 5.89 -0.96
C THR A 100 23.36 5.65 -2.33
N ILE A 101 22.24 6.30 -2.60
CA ILE A 101 21.63 6.28 -3.95
C ILE A 101 22.49 7.19 -4.81
N ASP A 102 22.99 6.67 -5.92
CA ASP A 102 23.67 7.49 -6.91
C ASP A 102 22.69 8.52 -7.47
N ILE A 103 22.96 9.80 -7.21
CA ILE A 103 22.20 10.91 -7.76
C ILE A 103 22.66 11.14 -9.21
N GLY A 104 21.70 11.31 -10.11
CA GLY A 104 21.95 11.65 -11.50
C GLY A 104 21.18 10.80 -12.49
N ILE A 105 21.39 11.11 -13.76
CA ILE A 105 20.71 10.45 -14.87
C ILE A 105 21.69 9.45 -15.51
N SER A 106 21.28 8.18 -15.56
CA SER A 106 22.05 7.15 -16.25
C SER A 106 22.22 7.49 -17.74
N LYS A 107 23.40 7.22 -18.25
CA LYS A 107 23.69 7.33 -19.70
C LYS A 107 22.91 6.33 -20.56
N LEU A 108 22.35 5.29 -19.94
CA LEU A 108 21.51 4.28 -20.59
C LEU A 108 20.01 4.59 -20.49
N ALA A 109 19.63 5.74 -19.92
CA ALA A 109 18.25 6.21 -19.94
C ALA A 109 17.98 7.00 -21.24
N HIS A 110 16.77 6.84 -21.78
CA HIS A 110 16.27 7.69 -22.86
C HIS A 110 15.48 8.85 -22.27
N ILE A 111 15.80 10.07 -22.68
CA ILE A 111 15.14 11.29 -22.22
C ILE A 111 14.56 12.00 -23.44
N GLY A 112 13.24 12.16 -23.44
CA GLY A 112 12.48 12.84 -24.48
C GLY A 112 12.74 14.35 -24.53
N ASN A 113 12.29 14.96 -25.60
CA ASN A 113 12.41 16.40 -25.80
C ASN A 113 11.54 17.15 -24.78
N LYS A 114 11.98 18.34 -24.37
CA LYS A 114 11.24 19.18 -23.40
C LYS A 114 10.96 18.51 -22.03
N ALA A 115 11.53 17.33 -21.74
CA ALA A 115 11.48 16.77 -20.40
C ALA A 115 12.28 17.65 -19.43
N SER A 116 11.71 17.92 -18.27
CA SER A 116 12.33 18.72 -17.20
C SER A 116 12.62 17.81 -16.03
N ILE A 117 13.89 17.53 -15.77
CA ILE A 117 14.33 16.60 -14.69
C ILE A 117 15.23 17.35 -13.75
N SER A 118 14.90 17.32 -12.45
CA SER A 118 15.74 17.92 -11.43
C SER A 118 17.11 17.22 -11.34
N ASN A 119 18.15 18.00 -11.15
CA ASN A 119 19.51 17.51 -10.92
C ASN A 119 19.72 16.80 -9.57
N LYS A 120 18.71 16.83 -8.68
CA LYS A 120 18.68 16.09 -7.41
C LYS A 120 18.00 14.72 -7.53
N SER A 121 17.48 14.38 -8.70
CA SER A 121 16.81 13.11 -8.95
C SER A 121 17.78 12.01 -9.35
N SER A 122 17.37 10.77 -9.16
CA SER A 122 18.09 9.57 -9.57
C SER A 122 17.31 8.82 -10.64
N ILE A 123 17.88 8.68 -11.83
CA ILE A 123 17.28 7.97 -12.98
C ILE A 123 18.16 6.78 -13.34
N ALA A 124 17.66 5.58 -13.10
CA ALA A 124 18.42 4.35 -13.33
C ALA A 124 18.55 3.97 -14.82
N ASN A 125 19.24 2.85 -15.07
CA ASN A 125 19.45 2.33 -16.42
C ASN A 125 18.12 1.93 -17.10
N PHE A 126 18.04 2.11 -18.41
CA PHE A 126 16.93 1.65 -19.26
C PHE A 126 15.58 2.30 -18.93
N VAL A 127 15.58 3.41 -18.21
CA VAL A 127 14.38 4.25 -18.05
C VAL A 127 14.09 4.94 -19.37
N ASN A 128 12.80 4.97 -19.74
CA ASN A 128 12.32 5.71 -20.92
C ASN A 128 11.39 6.84 -20.44
N ILE A 129 11.83 8.07 -20.58
CA ILE A 129 11.08 9.28 -20.27
C ILE A 129 10.66 9.94 -21.56
N SER A 130 9.35 10.07 -21.80
CA SER A 130 8.77 10.69 -23.00
C SER A 130 8.84 12.22 -22.96
N ASP A 131 8.37 12.84 -24.03
CA ASP A 131 8.38 14.30 -24.19
C ASP A 131 7.53 15.01 -23.14
N GLY A 132 8.00 16.16 -22.69
CA GLY A 132 7.25 17.04 -21.78
C GLY A 132 7.08 16.53 -20.34
N VAL A 133 7.69 15.41 -19.97
CA VAL A 133 7.64 14.88 -18.61
C VAL A 133 8.34 15.83 -17.64
N VAL A 134 7.77 15.99 -16.42
CA VAL A 134 8.36 16.78 -15.33
C VAL A 134 8.70 15.85 -14.17
N ILE A 135 9.96 15.85 -13.75
CA ILE A 135 10.45 15.13 -12.55
C ILE A 135 11.07 16.14 -11.60
N GLU A 136 10.42 16.28 -10.43
CA GLU A 136 10.84 17.22 -9.37
C GLU A 136 12.02 16.69 -8.54
N ASP A 137 12.43 17.45 -7.50
CA ASP A 137 13.57 17.11 -6.64
C ASP A 137 13.39 15.78 -5.90
N ASP A 138 14.50 15.11 -5.61
CA ASP A 138 14.59 13.91 -4.77
C ASP A 138 13.76 12.71 -5.27
N VAL A 139 13.36 12.71 -6.54
CA VAL A 139 12.65 11.60 -7.17
C VAL A 139 13.63 10.50 -7.54
N ILE A 140 13.25 9.24 -7.29
CA ILE A 140 14.04 8.05 -7.60
C ILE A 140 13.27 7.20 -8.60
N ILE A 141 13.85 6.99 -9.79
CA ILE A 141 13.26 6.15 -10.85
C ILE A 141 14.11 4.91 -11.06
N GLY A 142 13.53 3.75 -10.78
CA GLY A 142 14.16 2.43 -10.95
C GLY A 142 14.33 2.02 -12.40
N SER A 143 15.14 0.99 -12.62
CA SER A 143 15.47 0.51 -13.97
C SER A 143 14.23 0.03 -14.76
N GLY A 144 14.21 0.30 -16.07
CA GLY A 144 13.16 -0.18 -16.97
C GLY A 144 11.80 0.50 -16.81
N VAL A 145 11.70 1.60 -16.05
CA VAL A 145 10.47 2.39 -15.93
C VAL A 145 10.19 3.11 -17.25
N PHE A 146 8.91 3.08 -17.66
CA PHE A 146 8.39 3.90 -18.75
C PHE A 146 7.53 5.03 -18.19
N ILE A 147 7.74 6.26 -18.67
CA ILE A 147 6.94 7.44 -18.31
C ILE A 147 6.47 8.12 -19.59
N GLY A 148 5.15 8.10 -19.79
CA GLY A 148 4.45 8.69 -20.93
C GLY A 148 4.44 10.21 -20.92
N GLU A 149 4.13 10.76 -22.10
CA GLU A 149 4.19 12.20 -22.37
C GLU A 149 3.41 13.06 -21.35
N ASN A 150 3.96 14.23 -21.03
CA ASN A 150 3.34 15.24 -20.19
C ASN A 150 2.98 14.75 -18.76
N SER A 151 3.53 13.63 -18.30
CA SER A 151 3.34 13.15 -16.93
C SER A 151 4.21 13.94 -15.96
N VAL A 152 3.74 14.04 -14.71
CA VAL A 152 4.40 14.78 -13.63
C VAL A 152 4.64 13.87 -12.44
N ILE A 153 5.90 13.81 -11.96
CA ILE A 153 6.28 13.09 -10.76
C ILE A 153 6.86 14.10 -9.77
N ARG A 154 6.17 14.25 -8.63
CA ARG A 154 6.50 15.27 -7.65
C ARG A 154 7.54 14.79 -6.65
N ASN A 155 8.10 15.76 -5.97
CA ASN A 155 9.22 15.68 -5.04
C ASN A 155 9.17 14.46 -4.10
N GLY A 156 10.34 13.79 -3.93
CA GLY A 156 10.55 12.70 -2.98
C GLY A 156 9.87 11.37 -3.33
N SER A 157 9.21 11.26 -4.49
CA SER A 157 8.53 10.04 -4.89
C SER A 157 9.50 9.00 -5.43
N LYS A 158 9.21 7.72 -5.14
CA LYS A 158 10.03 6.57 -5.54
C LYS A 158 9.24 5.63 -6.44
N ILE A 159 9.73 5.46 -7.65
CA ILE A 159 9.16 4.55 -8.66
C ILE A 159 10.12 3.38 -8.81
N TYR A 160 9.67 2.19 -8.42
CA TYR A 160 10.47 0.96 -8.52
C TYR A 160 10.59 0.48 -9.97
N ALA A 161 11.49 -0.48 -10.19
CA ALA A 161 11.78 -1.01 -11.51
C ALA A 161 10.54 -1.57 -12.24
N ASN A 162 10.52 -1.43 -13.57
CA ASN A 162 9.50 -1.96 -14.47
C ASN A 162 8.06 -1.46 -14.20
N VAL A 163 7.91 -0.26 -13.66
CA VAL A 163 6.61 0.44 -13.59
C VAL A 163 6.31 1.09 -14.94
N SER A 164 5.05 1.04 -15.37
CA SER A 164 4.56 1.72 -16.58
C SER A 164 3.61 2.85 -16.19
N ILE A 165 3.98 4.08 -16.51
CA ILE A 165 3.18 5.28 -16.31
C ILE A 165 2.80 5.80 -17.69
N TYR A 166 1.51 5.84 -17.98
CA TYR A 166 0.99 6.35 -19.26
C TYR A 166 1.06 7.87 -19.31
N ASP A 167 0.66 8.44 -20.43
CA ASP A 167 0.68 9.88 -20.67
C ASP A 167 -0.26 10.65 -19.71
N SER A 168 0.13 11.88 -19.40
CA SER A 168 -0.63 12.85 -18.59
C SER A 168 -0.95 12.42 -17.15
N VAL A 169 -0.27 11.40 -16.62
CA VAL A 169 -0.44 10.98 -15.23
C VAL A 169 0.24 11.97 -14.28
N GLU A 170 -0.44 12.31 -13.20
CA GLU A 170 0.12 13.14 -12.13
C GLU A 170 0.33 12.29 -10.86
N ILE A 171 1.57 12.25 -10.35
CA ILE A 171 1.93 11.57 -9.11
C ILE A 171 2.40 12.61 -8.10
N GLY A 172 1.74 12.64 -6.94
CA GLY A 172 2.02 13.56 -5.84
C GLY A 172 3.37 13.34 -5.16
N LYS A 173 3.60 14.02 -4.05
CA LYS A 173 4.87 14.00 -3.30
C LYS A 173 4.98 12.76 -2.42
N ASN A 174 6.24 12.28 -2.24
CA ASN A 174 6.55 11.18 -1.32
C ASN A 174 5.72 9.92 -1.57
N CYS A 175 5.37 9.65 -2.82
CA CYS A 175 4.68 8.43 -3.23
C CYS A 175 5.68 7.28 -3.41
N ILE A 176 5.18 6.06 -3.24
CA ILE A 176 5.95 4.84 -3.50
C ILE A 176 5.14 3.99 -4.48
N ILE A 177 5.72 3.71 -5.66
CA ILE A 177 5.08 2.86 -6.67
C ILE A 177 5.95 1.62 -6.86
N HIS A 178 5.41 0.46 -6.54
CA HIS A 178 6.14 -0.80 -6.60
C HIS A 178 6.16 -1.41 -8.00
N SER A 179 7.12 -2.31 -8.21
CA SER A 179 7.45 -2.92 -9.51
C SER A 179 6.24 -3.54 -10.20
N GLY A 180 6.16 -3.36 -11.51
CA GLY A 180 5.11 -3.92 -12.35
C GLY A 180 3.76 -3.21 -12.27
N ALA A 181 3.60 -2.17 -11.45
CA ALA A 181 2.38 -1.37 -11.45
C ALA A 181 2.19 -0.67 -12.80
N VAL A 182 0.93 -0.58 -13.26
CA VAL A 182 0.52 0.09 -14.50
C VAL A 182 -0.45 1.20 -14.14
N ILE A 183 -0.11 2.43 -14.47
CA ILE A 183 -0.89 3.61 -14.10
C ILE A 183 -1.27 4.38 -15.36
N GLY A 184 -2.59 4.53 -15.59
CA GLY A 184 -3.13 5.33 -16.69
C GLY A 184 -3.45 4.56 -17.95
N SER A 185 -3.49 3.22 -17.92
CA SER A 185 -4.01 2.41 -19.05
C SER A 185 -5.49 2.71 -19.30
N ASP A 186 -5.94 2.45 -20.54
CA ASP A 186 -7.38 2.49 -20.83
C ASP A 186 -8.12 1.39 -20.07
N GLY A 187 -9.30 1.71 -19.54
CA GLY A 187 -10.21 0.76 -18.96
C GLY A 187 -11.07 0.02 -19.99
N LEU A 188 -11.98 -0.82 -19.50
CA LEU A 188 -12.95 -1.56 -20.33
C LEU A 188 -14.10 -0.64 -20.77
N GLY A 189 -13.88 0.10 -21.83
CA GLY A 189 -14.87 1.01 -22.42
C GLY A 189 -15.25 0.59 -23.83
N PHE A 190 -16.44 0.00 -24.02
CA PHE A 190 -16.93 -0.46 -25.32
C PHE A 190 -18.44 -0.28 -25.45
N ALA A 191 -18.90 0.14 -26.63
CA ALA A 191 -20.31 0.14 -27.03
C ALA A 191 -20.59 -0.99 -28.05
N LYS A 192 -21.83 -1.47 -28.12
CA LYS A 192 -22.22 -2.45 -29.13
C LYS A 192 -22.83 -1.78 -30.34
N GLU A 193 -22.29 -2.07 -31.52
CA GLU A 193 -22.89 -1.74 -32.80
C GLU A 193 -23.03 -3.02 -33.64
N LYS A 194 -24.27 -3.40 -33.95
CA LYS A 194 -24.60 -4.59 -34.77
C LYS A 194 -23.84 -5.85 -34.37
N GLY A 195 -23.73 -6.10 -33.06
CA GLY A 195 -23.06 -7.26 -32.47
C GLY A 195 -21.52 -7.17 -32.37
N LYS A 196 -20.92 -6.06 -32.78
CA LYS A 196 -19.48 -5.79 -32.65
C LYS A 196 -19.21 -4.77 -31.56
N TRP A 197 -18.03 -4.88 -30.92
CA TRP A 197 -17.57 -3.92 -29.93
C TRP A 197 -16.87 -2.74 -30.62
N VAL A 198 -17.34 -1.54 -30.33
CA VAL A 198 -16.70 -0.27 -30.72
C VAL A 198 -16.04 0.30 -29.47
N LYS A 199 -14.74 0.61 -29.55
CA LYS A 199 -13.99 1.15 -28.43
C LYS A 199 -14.48 2.55 -28.07
N ILE A 200 -14.59 2.81 -26.77
CA ILE A 200 -14.74 4.15 -26.20
C ILE A 200 -13.35 4.61 -25.78
N GLU A 201 -12.85 5.66 -26.42
CA GLU A 201 -11.54 6.19 -26.09
C GLU A 201 -11.53 6.84 -24.70
N HIS A 202 -10.43 6.65 -23.97
CA HIS A 202 -10.26 7.22 -22.65
C HIS A 202 -9.47 8.51 -22.75
N LEU A 203 -10.15 9.63 -22.50
CA LEU A 203 -9.62 11.00 -22.68
C LEU A 203 -9.20 11.65 -21.38
N GLY A 204 -9.54 11.04 -20.25
CA GLY A 204 -9.15 11.49 -18.93
C GLY A 204 -7.75 11.02 -18.54
N LYS A 205 -7.37 11.30 -17.31
CA LYS A 205 -6.07 10.93 -16.75
C LYS A 205 -6.20 10.28 -15.36
N VAL A 206 -5.07 9.88 -14.79
CA VAL A 206 -4.96 9.48 -13.39
C VAL A 206 -4.27 10.59 -12.61
N ILE A 207 -4.85 10.98 -11.47
CA ILE A 207 -4.27 11.93 -10.54
C ILE A 207 -4.10 11.24 -9.19
N ILE A 208 -2.86 11.19 -8.70
CA ILE A 208 -2.48 10.58 -7.43
C ILE A 208 -1.99 11.67 -6.50
N GLY A 209 -2.56 11.74 -5.31
CA GLY A 209 -2.19 12.68 -4.24
C GLY A 209 -0.86 12.36 -3.58
N ASP A 210 -0.59 13.01 -2.47
CA ASP A 210 0.67 12.90 -1.74
C ASP A 210 0.70 11.65 -0.83
N LYS A 211 1.91 11.09 -0.62
CA LYS A 211 2.17 9.96 0.31
C LYS A 211 1.34 8.70 0.01
N VAL A 212 0.97 8.50 -1.24
CA VAL A 212 0.29 7.29 -1.71
C VAL A 212 1.30 6.18 -1.90
N GLU A 213 0.90 4.95 -1.57
CA GLU A 213 1.70 3.76 -1.85
C GLU A 213 0.90 2.79 -2.70
N ILE A 214 1.49 2.32 -3.79
CA ILE A 214 0.85 1.41 -4.76
C ILE A 214 1.70 0.16 -4.88
N GLY A 215 1.10 -0.98 -4.55
CA GLY A 215 1.73 -2.30 -4.56
C GLY A 215 2.05 -2.83 -5.95
N SER A 216 2.82 -3.90 -5.95
CA SER A 216 3.32 -4.52 -7.19
C SER A 216 2.19 -5.06 -8.06
N ASN A 217 2.31 -4.90 -9.37
CA ASN A 217 1.35 -5.38 -10.38
C ASN A 217 -0.09 -4.86 -10.18
N THR A 218 -0.27 -3.74 -9.51
CA THR A 218 -1.55 -3.04 -9.39
C THR A 218 -1.80 -2.24 -10.65
N SER A 219 -3.04 -2.26 -11.17
CA SER A 219 -3.47 -1.51 -12.34
C SER A 219 -4.47 -0.43 -11.96
N ILE A 220 -4.22 0.80 -12.41
CA ILE A 220 -5.10 1.96 -12.21
C ILE A 220 -5.42 2.55 -13.58
N ASP A 221 -6.67 2.37 -14.02
CA ASP A 221 -7.11 2.85 -15.32
C ASP A 221 -7.39 4.36 -15.30
N ARG A 222 -7.17 5.00 -16.45
CA ARG A 222 -7.53 6.41 -16.63
C ARG A 222 -9.04 6.59 -16.76
N GLY A 223 -9.53 7.78 -16.48
CA GLY A 223 -10.92 8.11 -16.73
C GLY A 223 -11.29 8.11 -18.21
N SER A 224 -12.48 7.67 -18.54
CA SER A 224 -12.99 7.77 -19.92
C SER A 224 -13.28 9.24 -20.28
N VAL A 225 -14.11 9.91 -19.49
CA VAL A 225 -14.31 11.37 -19.49
C VAL A 225 -14.19 11.83 -18.05
N GLY A 226 -13.32 12.79 -17.76
CA GLY A 226 -12.90 13.12 -16.42
C GLY A 226 -11.78 12.19 -15.92
N ASN A 227 -11.44 12.25 -14.64
CA ASN A 227 -10.23 11.62 -14.13
C ASN A 227 -10.53 10.49 -13.14
N THR A 228 -9.62 9.53 -13.05
CA THR A 228 -9.47 8.63 -11.91
C THR A 228 -8.65 9.35 -10.84
N LEU A 229 -9.12 9.36 -9.58
CA LEU A 229 -8.56 10.16 -8.50
C LEU A 229 -8.19 9.28 -7.31
N ILE A 230 -6.95 9.36 -6.87
CA ILE A 230 -6.46 8.73 -5.65
C ILE A 230 -6.01 9.87 -4.72
N GLU A 231 -6.71 10.07 -3.61
CA GLU A 231 -6.38 11.15 -2.67
C GLU A 231 -5.14 10.81 -1.81
N ASP A 232 -4.73 11.77 -0.96
CA ASP A 232 -3.53 11.66 -0.14
C ASP A 232 -3.57 10.48 0.84
N HIS A 233 -2.38 9.96 1.18
CA HIS A 233 -2.18 8.91 2.18
C HIS A 233 -2.85 7.55 1.88
N VAL A 234 -3.39 7.34 0.70
CA VAL A 234 -3.99 6.05 0.30
C VAL A 234 -2.91 4.96 0.22
N LYS A 235 -3.27 3.75 0.66
CA LYS A 235 -2.43 2.55 0.58
C LYS A 235 -3.13 1.49 -0.24
N ILE A 236 -2.51 1.10 -1.34
CA ILE A 236 -3.01 0.08 -2.27
C ILE A 236 -2.01 -1.05 -2.30
N ASP A 237 -2.44 -2.24 -1.95
CA ASP A 237 -1.60 -3.43 -1.93
C ASP A 237 -1.40 -4.02 -3.34
N ASN A 238 -0.74 -5.15 -3.42
CA ASN A 238 -0.40 -5.83 -4.67
C ASN A 238 -1.63 -6.37 -5.40
N LEU A 239 -1.57 -6.40 -6.73
CA LEU A 239 -2.59 -7.01 -7.59
C LEU A 239 -4.00 -6.40 -7.42
N VAL A 240 -4.09 -5.14 -7.05
CA VAL A 240 -5.36 -4.41 -6.98
C VAL A 240 -5.70 -3.85 -8.36
N HIS A 241 -7.00 -3.83 -8.70
CA HIS A 241 -7.49 -3.19 -9.90
C HIS A 241 -8.43 -2.03 -9.56
N LEU A 242 -8.09 -0.82 -9.99
CA LEU A 242 -8.95 0.35 -9.94
C LEU A 242 -9.33 0.74 -11.36
N ALA A 243 -10.61 0.55 -11.70
CA ALA A 243 -11.12 0.84 -13.03
C ALA A 243 -11.29 2.35 -13.29
N HIS A 244 -11.65 2.70 -14.51
CA HIS A 244 -11.79 4.08 -14.96
C HIS A 244 -12.74 4.92 -14.08
N ASN A 245 -12.41 6.18 -13.86
CA ASN A 245 -13.21 7.15 -13.10
C ASN A 245 -13.44 6.80 -11.62
N VAL A 246 -12.71 5.83 -11.07
CA VAL A 246 -12.75 5.52 -9.63
C VAL A 246 -12.19 6.68 -8.83
N LYS A 247 -12.78 6.93 -7.65
CA LYS A 247 -12.28 7.89 -6.67
C LYS A 247 -12.00 7.18 -5.36
N ILE A 248 -10.79 7.33 -4.82
CA ILE A 248 -10.41 6.76 -3.53
C ILE A 248 -10.08 7.91 -2.57
N GLY A 249 -10.85 7.99 -1.50
CA GLY A 249 -10.71 9.02 -0.47
C GLY A 249 -9.46 8.85 0.40
N SER A 250 -8.99 9.95 0.95
CA SER A 250 -7.76 10.06 1.71
C SER A 250 -7.70 9.06 2.89
N GLY A 251 -6.51 8.50 3.12
CA GLY A 251 -6.25 7.56 4.22
C GLY A 251 -6.86 6.17 4.05
N THR A 252 -7.49 5.88 2.92
CA THR A 252 -8.08 4.57 2.64
C THR A 252 -7.00 3.52 2.31
N ALA A 253 -7.20 2.30 2.84
CA ALA A 253 -6.33 1.16 2.58
C ALA A 253 -7.09 0.06 1.83
N ILE A 254 -6.48 -0.47 0.75
CA ILE A 254 -7.04 -1.53 -0.09
C ILE A 254 -6.05 -2.69 -0.12
N ALA A 255 -6.45 -3.82 0.44
CA ALA A 255 -5.59 -5.00 0.49
C ALA A 255 -5.61 -5.79 -0.83
N ALA A 256 -4.65 -6.70 -0.95
CA ALA A 256 -4.33 -7.42 -2.18
C ALA A 256 -5.51 -8.12 -2.86
N ASN A 257 -5.42 -8.21 -4.19
CA ASN A 257 -6.39 -8.88 -5.07
C ASN A 257 -7.81 -8.27 -5.01
N SER A 258 -7.97 -7.05 -4.53
CA SER A 258 -9.26 -6.35 -4.53
C SER A 258 -9.49 -5.59 -5.83
N ALA A 259 -10.75 -5.37 -6.17
CA ALA A 259 -11.14 -4.64 -7.37
C ALA A 259 -12.23 -3.60 -7.08
N VAL A 260 -12.09 -2.40 -7.62
CA VAL A 260 -13.13 -1.36 -7.61
C VAL A 260 -13.51 -1.06 -9.05
N ALA A 261 -14.75 -1.37 -9.41
CA ALA A 261 -15.26 -1.18 -10.78
C ALA A 261 -15.53 0.30 -11.09
N GLY A 262 -15.71 0.57 -12.39
CA GLY A 262 -15.71 1.92 -12.93
C GLY A 262 -16.73 2.88 -12.32
N SER A 263 -16.35 4.15 -12.22
CA SER A 263 -17.18 5.25 -11.71
C SER A 263 -17.65 5.10 -10.25
N SER A 264 -17.07 4.18 -9.48
CA SER A 264 -17.36 4.05 -8.05
C SER A 264 -16.45 4.93 -7.21
N SER A 265 -16.96 5.36 -6.05
CA SER A 265 -16.20 6.14 -5.09
C SER A 265 -16.13 5.44 -3.74
N ILE A 266 -14.92 5.39 -3.18
CA ILE A 266 -14.65 4.91 -1.83
C ILE A 266 -14.32 6.13 -0.97
N GLY A 267 -14.98 6.27 0.15
CA GLY A 267 -14.79 7.39 1.08
C GLY A 267 -13.42 7.38 1.75
N LYS A 268 -13.24 8.30 2.71
CA LYS A 268 -12.00 8.48 3.46
C LYS A 268 -11.87 7.46 4.59
N ASN A 269 -10.62 7.13 4.94
CA ASN A 269 -10.30 6.23 6.06
C ASN A 269 -11.02 4.87 6.00
N CYS A 270 -11.33 4.40 4.80
CA CYS A 270 -11.91 3.09 4.59
C CYS A 270 -10.83 2.00 4.61
N THR A 271 -11.25 0.77 4.84
CA THR A 271 -10.38 -0.40 4.71
C THR A 271 -11.11 -1.48 3.93
N LEU A 272 -10.58 -1.86 2.77
CA LEU A 272 -11.01 -3.00 1.99
C LEU A 272 -10.03 -4.13 2.25
N ALA A 273 -10.48 -5.18 2.96
CA ALA A 273 -9.65 -6.36 3.20
C ALA A 273 -9.45 -7.17 1.90
N GLY A 274 -8.56 -8.16 1.92
CA GLY A 274 -8.14 -8.86 0.70
C GLY A 274 -9.28 -9.50 -0.11
N CYS A 275 -9.13 -9.50 -1.43
CA CYS A 275 -10.07 -10.10 -2.38
C CYS A 275 -11.49 -9.49 -2.34
N CYS A 276 -11.63 -8.23 -1.97
CA CYS A 276 -12.92 -7.53 -2.05
C CYS A 276 -13.22 -7.09 -3.48
N ALA A 277 -14.51 -7.06 -3.83
CA ALA A 277 -14.96 -6.50 -5.09
C ALA A 277 -16.08 -5.48 -4.86
N VAL A 278 -15.98 -4.34 -5.51
CA VAL A 278 -16.97 -3.27 -5.49
C VAL A 278 -17.51 -3.10 -6.92
N VAL A 279 -18.82 -3.24 -7.12
CA VAL A 279 -19.42 -3.08 -8.47
C VAL A 279 -19.39 -1.61 -8.91
N ASP A 280 -19.68 -1.37 -10.18
CA ASP A 280 -19.66 -0.06 -10.81
C ASP A 280 -20.75 0.91 -10.28
N ASN A 281 -20.47 2.21 -10.40
CA ASN A 281 -21.42 3.29 -10.13
C ASN A 281 -22.01 3.31 -8.70
N ILE A 282 -21.24 2.90 -7.69
CA ILE A 282 -21.66 2.97 -6.29
C ILE A 282 -20.76 3.86 -5.45
N GLU A 283 -21.29 4.28 -4.32
CA GLU A 283 -20.60 5.12 -3.35
C GLU A 283 -20.47 4.39 -2.01
N VAL A 284 -19.27 4.39 -1.43
CA VAL A 284 -18.98 3.89 -0.10
C VAL A 284 -18.65 5.07 0.79
N ALA A 285 -19.40 5.24 1.89
CA ALA A 285 -19.18 6.32 2.86
C ALA A 285 -17.80 6.25 3.51
N ASP A 286 -17.42 7.31 4.22
CA ASP A 286 -16.18 7.36 5.00
C ASP A 286 -16.19 6.33 6.16
N GLU A 287 -15.01 5.94 6.62
CA GLU A 287 -14.81 5.06 7.78
C GLU A 287 -15.51 3.68 7.66
N VAL A 288 -15.64 3.15 6.46
CA VAL A 288 -16.19 1.82 6.21
C VAL A 288 -15.07 0.77 6.20
N HIS A 289 -15.30 -0.34 6.91
CA HIS A 289 -14.45 -1.52 6.84
C HIS A 289 -15.18 -2.64 6.09
N ILE A 290 -14.61 -3.11 4.98
CA ILE A 290 -15.13 -4.24 4.19
C ILE A 290 -14.27 -5.46 4.49
N THR A 291 -14.89 -6.54 5.01
CA THR A 291 -14.16 -7.76 5.36
C THR A 291 -13.74 -8.54 4.11
N ALA A 292 -12.72 -9.39 4.26
CA ALA A 292 -12.14 -10.14 3.15
C ALA A 292 -13.17 -10.96 2.34
N MET A 293 -12.93 -11.11 1.03
CA MET A 293 -13.77 -11.87 0.10
C MET A 293 -15.20 -11.32 -0.07
N SER A 294 -15.43 -10.05 0.29
CA SER A 294 -16.76 -9.45 0.18
C SER A 294 -17.02 -8.86 -1.20
N LEU A 295 -18.23 -9.06 -1.72
CA LEU A 295 -18.77 -8.41 -2.91
C LEU A 295 -19.78 -7.33 -2.50
N ILE A 296 -19.49 -6.08 -2.82
CA ILE A 296 -20.34 -4.93 -2.51
C ILE A 296 -21.12 -4.55 -3.77
N THR A 297 -22.44 -4.73 -3.72
CA THR A 297 -23.36 -4.56 -4.87
C THR A 297 -24.28 -3.35 -4.76
N LYS A 298 -24.18 -2.58 -3.67
CA LYS A 298 -24.98 -1.37 -3.43
C LYS A 298 -24.17 -0.35 -2.67
N SER A 299 -24.49 0.92 -2.85
CA SER A 299 -23.88 2.01 -2.09
C SER A 299 -24.04 1.83 -0.57
N ILE A 300 -22.98 2.13 0.17
CA ILE A 300 -22.95 2.10 1.62
C ILE A 300 -22.97 3.54 2.11
N LYS A 301 -24.03 3.91 2.85
CA LYS A 301 -24.27 5.31 3.26
C LYS A 301 -23.79 5.63 4.66
N GLU A 302 -23.45 4.63 5.46
CA GLU A 302 -23.09 4.80 6.87
C GLU A 302 -21.76 4.06 7.15
N LYS A 303 -20.94 4.64 8.03
CA LYS A 303 -19.74 4.01 8.53
C LYS A 303 -20.06 2.69 9.24
N GLY A 304 -19.13 1.76 9.22
CA GLY A 304 -19.31 0.47 9.89
C GLY A 304 -18.52 -0.66 9.25
N VAL A 305 -18.76 -1.87 9.73
CA VAL A 305 -18.13 -3.09 9.22
C VAL A 305 -19.14 -3.86 8.36
N TYR A 306 -18.77 -4.15 7.12
CA TYR A 306 -19.63 -4.82 6.15
C TYR A 306 -18.99 -6.10 5.64
N SER A 307 -19.80 -7.13 5.48
CA SER A 307 -19.39 -8.46 5.04
C SER A 307 -20.35 -9.03 4.03
N SER A 308 -19.84 -9.81 3.09
CA SER A 308 -20.67 -10.67 2.24
C SER A 308 -20.01 -12.04 2.04
N GLY A 309 -20.73 -12.96 1.38
CA GLY A 309 -20.23 -14.31 1.15
C GLY A 309 -20.80 -15.35 2.13
N THR A 310 -20.36 -16.59 1.98
CA THR A 310 -20.81 -17.71 2.82
C THR A 310 -19.85 -17.94 3.97
N PRO A 311 -20.35 -18.26 5.20
CA PRO A 311 -19.49 -18.55 6.34
C PRO A 311 -18.57 -19.75 6.08
N PHE A 312 -17.35 -19.68 6.58
CA PHE A 312 -16.41 -20.80 6.55
C PHE A 312 -16.90 -21.95 7.45
N MET A 313 -16.86 -23.17 6.94
CA MET A 313 -17.23 -24.38 7.69
C MET A 313 -16.60 -25.64 7.10
N LYS A 314 -16.74 -26.79 7.81
CA LYS A 314 -16.30 -28.09 7.28
C LYS A 314 -17.00 -28.38 5.95
N ASN A 315 -16.28 -28.94 4.98
CA ASN A 315 -16.79 -29.19 3.62
C ASN A 315 -18.11 -29.98 3.59
N LYS A 316 -18.27 -30.98 4.47
CA LYS A 316 -19.51 -31.77 4.59
C LYS A 316 -20.72 -30.89 4.91
N ASP A 317 -20.55 -29.95 5.81
CA ASP A 317 -21.64 -29.06 6.24
C ASP A 317 -21.86 -27.93 5.22
N TRP A 318 -20.78 -27.42 4.62
CA TRP A 318 -20.87 -26.47 3.51
C TRP A 318 -21.69 -27.02 2.34
N LYS A 319 -21.46 -28.28 1.92
CA LYS A 319 -22.24 -28.93 0.86
C LYS A 319 -23.73 -29.03 1.19
N LYS A 320 -24.08 -29.37 2.45
CA LYS A 320 -25.48 -29.43 2.90
C LYS A 320 -26.13 -28.03 2.84
N ASN A 321 -25.42 -27.02 3.35
CA ASN A 321 -25.91 -25.65 3.35
C ASN A 321 -26.05 -25.08 1.93
N ALA A 322 -25.12 -25.39 1.02
CA ALA A 322 -25.22 -24.99 -0.38
C ALA A 322 -26.46 -25.59 -1.08
N VAL A 323 -26.81 -26.84 -0.80
CA VAL A 323 -28.06 -27.47 -1.31
C VAL A 323 -29.28 -26.80 -0.69
N SER A 324 -29.28 -26.51 0.59
CA SER A 324 -30.38 -25.84 1.28
C SER A 324 -30.57 -24.41 0.75
N PHE A 325 -29.51 -23.65 0.58
CA PHE A 325 -29.53 -22.32 -0.02
C PHE A 325 -30.18 -22.33 -1.42
N LYS A 326 -29.77 -23.29 -2.27
CA LYS A 326 -30.33 -23.45 -3.62
C LYS A 326 -31.84 -23.73 -3.60
N ARG A 327 -32.40 -24.29 -2.51
CA ARG A 327 -33.80 -24.64 -2.33
C ARG A 327 -34.60 -23.60 -1.54
N LEU A 328 -33.94 -22.59 -0.99
CA LEU A 328 -34.56 -21.63 -0.06
C LEU A 328 -35.82 -20.95 -0.63
N HIS A 329 -35.81 -20.57 -1.91
CA HIS A 329 -36.97 -19.97 -2.58
C HIS A 329 -38.21 -20.85 -2.57
N LYS A 330 -38.07 -22.19 -2.65
CA LYS A 330 -39.18 -23.14 -2.59
C LYS A 330 -39.74 -23.27 -1.19
N LEU A 331 -38.87 -23.22 -0.15
CA LEU A 331 -39.29 -23.28 1.25
C LEU A 331 -40.09 -22.04 1.70
N ILE A 332 -39.80 -20.88 1.11
CA ILE A 332 -40.49 -19.63 1.40
C ILE A 332 -41.83 -19.58 0.65
N ALA A 333 -41.91 -20.08 -0.58
CA ALA A 333 -43.12 -20.09 -1.38
C ALA A 333 -44.19 -21.13 -0.90
N SER A 334 -43.80 -22.04 -0.01
CA SER A 334 -44.72 -23.06 0.57
C SER A 334 -45.34 -22.64 1.92
N LYS A 335 -45.09 -21.41 2.38
CA LYS A 335 -45.76 -20.75 3.50
C LYS A 335 -46.74 -19.70 2.99
#